data_0500fdcb1d247934f8de26c2e520f641
#
_entry.id   0500fdcb1d247934f8de26c2e520f641
#
_cell.length_a   1.000
_cell.length_b   1.000
_cell.length_c   1.000
_cell.angle_alpha   90.00
_cell.angle_beta   90.00
_cell.angle_gamma   90.00
#
_symmetry.space_group_name_H-M   'P 1'
#
loop_
_entity.id
_entity.type
_entity.pdbx_description
1 polymer ?
#
loop_
_entity_poly.entity_id
_entity_poly.type
_entity_poly.pdbx_seq_one_letter_code
_entity_poly.pdbx_strand_id
1 'polypeptide(L)'
;AHIIGFLLQISKMQKILLAISLVFIGINSYAAELNIPNELKTGNASNGSSLVATCAACHGNDGNSINADWPSLAGQNQKYLYNQLNYFISGERENALMMSVIPYLKSLSASDLLDIAAYYADSSASVGQADSNPELLSLGESLYRAGDLSRGIPACTACHSIYGEGNIQAGFPKISGQQKGYLVSTLKEYRSQIRDAGSYSIVMQQASANLKDDDIEALANYMHGLYRK
;
A
#
# COMPACT_ATOMS: atom_id res chain seq x y z
N ALA A 1 -51.59 -36.70 35.77
CA ALA A 1 -51.41 -36.04 34.41
C ALA A 1 -50.31 -34.98 34.42
N HIS A 2 -50.16 -34.16 35.49
CA HIS A 2 -49.17 -33.06 35.54
C HIS A 2 -47.70 -33.51 35.64
N ILE A 3 -47.37 -34.60 36.29
CA ILE A 3 -46.00 -35.13 36.49
C ILE A 3 -45.43 -35.67 35.18
N ILE A 4 -46.23 -36.34 34.37
CA ILE A 4 -45.80 -36.91 33.09
C ILE A 4 -45.48 -35.78 32.06
N GLY A 5 -46.26 -34.69 32.07
CA GLY A 5 -45.99 -33.52 31.24
C GLY A 5 -44.68 -32.82 31.60
N PHE A 6 -44.37 -32.72 32.90
CA PHE A 6 -43.12 -32.09 33.40
C PHE A 6 -41.88 -32.93 33.02
N LEU A 7 -41.93 -34.26 33.16
CA LEU A 7 -40.81 -35.15 32.78
C LEU A 7 -40.56 -35.17 31.25
N LEU A 8 -41.59 -35.07 30.46
CA LEU A 8 -41.45 -34.93 28.99
C LEU A 8 -40.84 -33.61 28.58
N GLN A 9 -41.09 -32.53 29.30
CA GLN A 9 -40.51 -31.21 29.03
C GLN A 9 -39.05 -31.14 29.40
N ILE A 10 -38.62 -31.77 30.51
CA ILE A 10 -37.20 -31.91 30.91
C ILE A 10 -36.43 -32.73 29.86
N SER A 11 -36.98 -33.81 29.34
CA SER A 11 -36.37 -34.63 28.33
C SER A 11 -36.17 -33.86 26.99
N LYS A 12 -37.12 -32.98 26.60
CA LYS A 12 -36.97 -32.10 25.44
C LYS A 12 -35.87 -31.05 25.64
N MET A 13 -35.82 -30.42 26.82
CA MET A 13 -34.76 -29.44 27.15
C MET A 13 -33.36 -30.08 27.15
N GLN A 14 -33.21 -31.30 27.71
CA GLN A 14 -31.93 -32.01 27.69
C GLN A 14 -31.48 -32.34 26.26
N LYS A 15 -32.38 -32.73 25.36
CA LYS A 15 -32.08 -32.96 23.94
C LYS A 15 -31.67 -31.68 23.19
N ILE A 16 -32.30 -30.53 23.50
CA ILE A 16 -31.94 -29.23 22.94
C ILE A 16 -30.56 -28.79 23.44
N LEU A 17 -30.26 -28.95 24.73
CA LEU A 17 -28.94 -28.63 25.29
C LEU A 17 -27.84 -29.52 24.71
N LEU A 18 -28.10 -30.83 24.49
CA LEU A 18 -27.13 -31.70 23.81
C LEU A 18 -26.90 -31.30 22.34
N ALA A 19 -27.96 -30.88 21.63
CA ALA A 19 -27.84 -30.43 20.25
C ALA A 19 -27.05 -29.11 20.15
N ILE A 20 -27.25 -28.18 21.09
CA ILE A 20 -26.50 -26.93 21.16
C ILE A 20 -25.02 -27.17 21.46
N SER A 21 -24.69 -28.08 22.39
CA SER A 21 -23.29 -28.43 22.70
C SER A 21 -22.58 -29.12 21.53
N LEU A 22 -23.28 -29.93 20.74
CA LEU A 22 -22.72 -30.55 19.53
C LEU A 22 -22.45 -29.53 18.42
N VAL A 23 -23.30 -28.50 18.29
CA VAL A 23 -23.07 -27.41 17.36
C VAL A 23 -21.86 -26.57 17.76
N PHE A 24 -21.68 -26.29 19.06
CA PHE A 24 -20.49 -25.55 19.55
C PHE A 24 -19.18 -26.35 19.40
N ILE A 25 -19.20 -27.68 19.51
CA ILE A 25 -18.02 -28.52 19.27
C ILE A 25 -17.68 -28.53 17.77
N GLY A 26 -18.69 -28.50 16.88
CA GLY A 26 -18.48 -28.45 15.43
C GLY A 26 -17.89 -27.13 14.92
N ILE A 27 -18.17 -26.01 15.57
CA ILE A 27 -17.67 -24.69 15.19
C ILE A 27 -16.18 -24.50 15.55
N ASN A 28 -15.71 -25.13 16.62
CA ASN A 28 -14.28 -25.08 16.98
C ASN A 28 -13.38 -25.89 16.04
N SER A 29 -13.91 -26.77 15.22
CA SER A 29 -13.11 -27.57 14.25
C SER A 29 -12.97 -26.89 12.89
N TYR A 30 -13.64 -25.76 12.64
CA TYR A 30 -13.52 -24.93 11.45
C TYR A 30 -12.78 -23.62 11.68
N ALA A 31 -12.14 -23.42 12.83
CA ALA A 31 -11.00 -22.54 12.91
C ALA A 31 -9.88 -23.23 12.11
N ALA A 32 -10.05 -23.31 10.77
CA ALA A 32 -8.92 -23.51 9.89
C ALA A 32 -7.86 -22.53 10.38
N GLU A 33 -6.70 -23.04 10.78
CA GLU A 33 -5.51 -22.23 10.96
C GLU A 33 -5.47 -21.29 9.77
N LEU A 34 -5.85 -20.03 9.99
CA LEU A 34 -5.41 -18.95 9.15
C LEU A 34 -3.89 -19.02 9.28
N ASN A 35 -3.30 -19.76 8.37
CA ASN A 35 -1.88 -19.74 8.13
C ASN A 35 -1.58 -18.34 7.67
N ILE A 36 -1.51 -17.39 8.64
CA ILE A 36 -1.05 -16.05 8.41
C ILE A 36 0.38 -16.27 7.92
N PRO A 37 0.65 -16.03 6.63
CA PRO A 37 1.98 -16.27 6.14
C PRO A 37 2.90 -15.39 6.96
N ASN A 38 3.77 -16.04 7.72
CA ASN A 38 4.99 -15.55 8.32
C ASN A 38 5.08 -14.01 8.39
N GLU A 39 5.33 -13.49 9.60
CA GLU A 39 5.90 -12.17 9.80
C GLU A 39 6.77 -11.83 8.59
N LEU A 40 6.46 -10.70 7.94
CA LEU A 40 7.31 -10.20 6.88
C LEU A 40 8.74 -10.24 7.41
N LYS A 41 9.58 -11.08 6.83
CA LYS A 41 11.00 -11.08 7.17
C LYS A 41 11.46 -9.65 6.99
N THR A 42 11.86 -9.01 8.07
CA THR A 42 12.45 -7.68 8.01
C THR A 42 13.83 -7.83 7.40
N GLY A 43 14.12 -7.07 6.35
CA GLY A 43 15.46 -6.98 5.79
C GLY A 43 16.41 -6.27 6.76
N ASN A 44 17.70 -6.36 6.50
CA ASN A 44 18.74 -5.67 7.23
C ASN A 44 19.17 -4.41 6.47
N ALA A 45 18.83 -3.23 6.99
CA ALA A 45 19.16 -1.95 6.36
C ALA A 45 20.68 -1.73 6.21
N SER A 46 21.49 -2.21 7.15
CA SER A 46 22.96 -2.11 7.07
C SER A 46 23.53 -2.91 5.90
N ASN A 47 23.03 -4.12 5.65
CA ASN A 47 23.39 -4.89 4.47
C ASN A 47 22.91 -4.18 3.19
N GLY A 48 21.66 -3.70 3.19
CA GLY A 48 21.06 -2.99 2.07
C GLY A 48 21.91 -1.79 1.61
N SER A 49 22.55 -1.08 2.54
CA SER A 49 23.39 0.08 2.22
C SER A 49 24.53 -0.22 1.24
N SER A 50 25.05 -1.44 1.23
CA SER A 50 26.10 -1.87 0.31
C SER A 50 25.58 -2.23 -1.10
N LEU A 51 24.28 -2.38 -1.26
CA LEU A 51 23.62 -2.87 -2.48
C LEU A 51 22.95 -1.75 -3.30
N VAL A 52 22.88 -0.51 -2.79
CA VAL A 52 22.06 0.56 -3.39
C VAL A 52 22.81 1.49 -4.33
N ALA A 53 24.10 1.28 -4.59
CA ALA A 53 24.89 2.17 -5.43
C ALA A 53 24.29 2.41 -6.83
N THR A 54 23.76 1.36 -7.46
CA THR A 54 23.07 1.45 -8.76
C THR A 54 21.77 2.27 -8.66
N CYS A 55 21.06 2.18 -7.55
CA CYS A 55 19.79 2.87 -7.32
C CYS A 55 20.00 4.37 -7.07
N ALA A 56 21.09 4.71 -6.37
CA ALA A 56 21.43 6.06 -5.95
C ALA A 56 21.60 7.04 -7.12
N ALA A 57 22.03 6.56 -8.28
CA ALA A 57 22.20 7.37 -9.48
C ALA A 57 20.94 8.13 -9.92
N CYS A 58 19.77 7.54 -9.67
CA CYS A 58 18.48 8.12 -10.04
C CYS A 58 17.64 8.54 -8.83
N HIS A 59 17.68 7.75 -7.75
CA HIS A 59 16.85 7.96 -6.58
C HIS A 59 17.51 8.78 -5.45
N GLY A 60 18.74 9.25 -5.69
CA GLY A 60 19.53 9.95 -4.67
C GLY A 60 20.32 9.01 -3.75
N ASN A 61 21.43 9.49 -3.19
CA ASN A 61 22.30 8.69 -2.33
C ASN A 61 21.62 8.23 -1.04
N ASP A 62 20.67 8.99 -0.57
CA ASP A 62 19.86 8.76 0.62
C ASP A 62 18.44 8.29 0.31
N GLY A 63 18.14 8.06 -0.98
CA GLY A 63 16.80 7.70 -1.45
C GLY A 63 15.86 8.88 -1.66
N ASN A 64 16.34 10.13 -1.53
CA ASN A 64 15.57 11.33 -1.85
C ASN A 64 15.95 11.81 -3.26
N SER A 65 15.06 11.57 -4.24
CA SER A 65 15.29 12.02 -5.61
C SER A 65 15.23 13.54 -5.71
N ILE A 66 16.14 14.10 -6.51
CA ILE A 66 16.12 15.53 -6.87
C ILE A 66 15.40 15.77 -8.20
N ASN A 67 15.03 14.72 -8.91
CA ASN A 67 14.29 14.80 -10.16
C ASN A 67 12.80 14.65 -9.89
N ALA A 68 11.99 15.57 -10.40
CA ALA A 68 10.55 15.59 -10.18
C ALA A 68 9.80 14.37 -10.73
N ASP A 69 10.36 13.70 -11.75
CA ASP A 69 9.74 12.55 -12.41
C ASP A 69 10.22 11.20 -11.87
N TRP A 70 11.22 11.21 -10.99
CA TRP A 70 11.78 10.00 -10.40
C TRP A 70 11.38 9.88 -8.93
N PRO A 71 10.88 8.72 -8.49
CA PRO A 71 10.37 8.61 -7.12
C PRO A 71 11.48 8.68 -6.08
N SER A 72 11.19 9.37 -4.98
CA SER A 72 11.91 9.20 -3.73
C SER A 72 11.56 7.84 -3.13
N LEU A 73 12.57 7.12 -2.62
CA LEU A 73 12.45 5.82 -1.98
C LEU A 73 12.59 5.91 -0.45
N ALA A 74 13.21 6.98 0.05
CA ALA A 74 13.43 7.21 1.48
C ALA A 74 12.11 7.24 2.27
N GLY A 75 12.09 6.53 3.39
CA GLY A 75 10.94 6.41 4.27
C GLY A 75 9.74 5.68 3.66
N GLN A 76 9.92 5.00 2.53
CA GLN A 76 8.85 4.23 1.90
C GLN A 76 8.65 2.90 2.61
N ASN A 77 7.44 2.38 2.58
CA ASN A 77 7.08 1.11 3.17
C ASN A 77 7.92 -0.06 2.60
N GLN A 78 8.64 -0.77 3.46
CA GLN A 78 9.50 -1.89 3.07
C GLN A 78 8.76 -2.95 2.24
N LYS A 79 7.56 -3.35 2.65
CA LYS A 79 6.75 -4.33 1.92
C LYS A 79 6.40 -3.84 0.52
N TYR A 80 6.04 -2.56 0.41
CA TYR A 80 5.75 -1.95 -0.89
C TYR A 80 6.99 -1.95 -1.78
N LEU A 81 8.14 -1.50 -1.28
CA LEU A 81 9.40 -1.50 -2.04
C LEU A 81 9.78 -2.89 -2.51
N TYR A 82 9.78 -3.88 -1.61
CA TYR A 82 10.08 -5.26 -1.95
C TYR A 82 9.17 -5.80 -3.06
N ASN A 83 7.87 -5.55 -2.97
CA ASN A 83 6.92 -5.96 -4.00
C ASN A 83 7.20 -5.26 -5.33
N GLN A 84 7.50 -3.95 -5.32
CA GLN A 84 7.81 -3.23 -6.56
C GLN A 84 9.08 -3.75 -7.25
N LEU A 85 10.13 -4.09 -6.49
CA LEU A 85 11.34 -4.72 -7.04
C LEU A 85 11.00 -6.05 -7.72
N ASN A 86 10.19 -6.89 -7.05
CA ASN A 86 9.76 -8.17 -7.63
C ASN A 86 8.89 -7.99 -8.88
N TYR A 87 8.00 -7.00 -8.93
CA TYR A 87 7.19 -6.72 -10.11
C TYR A 87 8.04 -6.27 -11.31
N PHE A 88 9.11 -5.51 -11.08
CA PHE A 88 10.08 -5.21 -12.15
C PHE A 88 10.85 -6.45 -12.61
N ILE A 89 11.25 -7.32 -11.69
CA ILE A 89 11.98 -8.57 -12.00
C ILE A 89 11.09 -9.54 -12.80
N SER A 90 9.81 -9.66 -12.43
CA SER A 90 8.84 -10.54 -13.12
C SER A 90 8.32 -9.97 -14.43
N GLY A 91 8.45 -8.66 -14.65
CA GLY A 91 7.87 -7.98 -15.80
C GLY A 91 6.40 -7.59 -15.62
N GLU A 92 5.82 -7.83 -14.43
CA GLU A 92 4.46 -7.34 -14.12
C GLU A 92 4.39 -5.81 -14.09
N ARG A 93 5.49 -5.16 -13.73
CA ARG A 93 5.63 -3.71 -13.80
C ARG A 93 6.70 -3.33 -14.79
N GLU A 94 6.34 -2.54 -15.77
CA GLU A 94 7.26 -2.00 -16.76
C GLU A 94 7.51 -0.51 -16.55
N ASN A 95 8.76 -0.08 -16.74
CA ASN A 95 9.16 1.31 -16.83
C ASN A 95 10.47 1.39 -17.58
N ALA A 96 10.53 2.19 -18.63
CA ALA A 96 11.67 2.24 -19.57
C ALA A 96 13.01 2.52 -18.86
N LEU A 97 13.03 3.37 -17.83
CA LEU A 97 14.26 3.69 -17.08
C LEU A 97 14.67 2.53 -16.19
N MET A 98 13.71 1.93 -15.45
CA MET A 98 13.97 0.81 -14.55
C MET A 98 14.38 -0.47 -15.30
N MET A 99 14.03 -0.62 -16.57
CA MET A 99 14.47 -1.78 -17.38
C MET A 99 15.99 -1.93 -17.41
N SER A 100 16.73 -0.83 -17.39
CA SER A 100 18.22 -0.87 -17.37
C SER A 100 18.79 -1.46 -16.08
N VAL A 101 18.01 -1.44 -14.97
CA VAL A 101 18.42 -1.94 -13.65
C VAL A 101 18.01 -3.41 -13.45
N ILE A 102 17.09 -3.95 -14.24
CA ILE A 102 16.58 -5.32 -14.09
C ILE A 102 17.68 -6.40 -14.09
N PRO A 103 18.73 -6.34 -14.95
CA PRO A 103 19.80 -7.34 -14.90
C PRO A 103 20.51 -7.38 -13.54
N TYR A 104 20.73 -6.21 -12.92
CA TYR A 104 21.27 -6.12 -11.56
C TYR A 104 20.29 -6.72 -10.54
N LEU A 105 19.01 -6.34 -10.57
CA LEU A 105 18.01 -6.87 -9.64
C LEU A 105 17.90 -8.41 -9.74
N LYS A 106 17.99 -8.98 -10.93
CA LYS A 106 17.95 -10.43 -11.15
C LYS A 106 19.19 -11.17 -10.65
N SER A 107 20.30 -10.48 -10.43
CA SER A 107 21.53 -11.07 -9.83
C SER A 107 21.49 -11.14 -8.30
N LEU A 108 20.50 -10.49 -7.67
CA LEU A 108 20.36 -10.41 -6.22
C LEU A 108 19.48 -11.55 -5.69
N SER A 109 19.75 -11.98 -4.46
CA SER A 109 18.87 -12.92 -3.75
C SER A 109 17.61 -12.22 -3.22
N ALA A 110 16.58 -13.00 -2.86
CA ALA A 110 15.40 -12.46 -2.20
C ALA A 110 15.72 -11.75 -0.87
N SER A 111 16.76 -12.18 -0.16
CA SER A 111 17.26 -11.50 1.05
C SER A 111 17.86 -10.14 0.72
N ASP A 112 18.67 -10.04 -0.35
CA ASP A 112 19.27 -8.78 -0.78
C ASP A 112 18.19 -7.75 -1.17
N LEU A 113 17.14 -8.19 -1.86
CA LEU A 113 16.00 -7.33 -2.20
C LEU A 113 15.25 -6.84 -0.96
N LEU A 114 15.10 -7.68 0.07
CA LEU A 114 14.54 -7.28 1.37
C LEU A 114 15.44 -6.28 2.09
N ASP A 115 16.76 -6.48 2.04
CA ASP A 115 17.75 -5.61 2.66
C ASP A 115 17.77 -4.22 1.99
N ILE A 116 17.70 -4.16 0.66
CA ILE A 116 17.51 -2.91 -0.09
C ILE A 116 16.23 -2.20 0.32
N ALA A 117 15.12 -2.93 0.40
CA ALA A 117 13.83 -2.37 0.81
C ALA A 117 13.87 -1.85 2.26
N ALA A 118 14.55 -2.54 3.16
CA ALA A 118 14.76 -2.10 4.54
C ALA A 118 15.63 -0.83 4.62
N TYR A 119 16.71 -0.77 3.83
CA TYR A 119 17.58 0.41 3.79
C TYR A 119 16.79 1.68 3.45
N TYR A 120 15.99 1.65 2.38
CA TYR A 120 15.20 2.81 2.01
C TYR A 120 14.04 3.08 2.96
N ALA A 121 13.45 2.05 3.56
CA ALA A 121 12.40 2.24 4.56
C ALA A 121 12.91 2.96 5.83
N ASP A 122 14.15 2.70 6.23
CA ASP A 122 14.80 3.33 7.38
C ASP A 122 15.42 4.70 7.03
N SER A 123 15.56 5.03 5.74
CA SER A 123 16.12 6.29 5.30
C SER A 123 15.16 7.46 5.59
N SER A 124 15.70 8.60 6.02
CA SER A 124 14.91 9.79 6.33
C SER A 124 14.35 10.41 5.06
N ALA A 125 13.03 10.45 4.94
CA ALA A 125 12.36 11.09 3.82
C ALA A 125 12.45 12.62 3.92
N SER A 126 12.77 13.28 2.82
CA SER A 126 12.66 14.73 2.70
C SER A 126 11.18 15.15 2.64
N VAL A 127 10.94 16.40 3.04
CA VAL A 127 9.62 17.04 2.93
C VAL A 127 9.58 17.85 1.63
N GLY A 128 8.59 17.59 0.80
CA GLY A 128 8.35 18.42 -0.38
C GLY A 128 7.66 19.75 -0.01
N GLN A 129 7.61 20.65 -0.96
CA GLN A 129 6.90 21.91 -0.81
C GLN A 129 5.85 22.05 -1.93
N ALA A 130 4.57 22.09 -1.54
CA ALA A 130 3.49 22.33 -2.48
C ALA A 130 3.58 23.73 -3.09
N ASP A 131 3.12 23.87 -4.32
CA ASP A 131 2.81 25.18 -4.91
C ASP A 131 1.74 25.85 -4.06
N SER A 132 1.96 27.14 -3.77
CA SER A 132 1.09 27.92 -2.88
C SER A 132 -0.19 28.44 -3.54
N ASN A 133 -0.49 28.05 -4.79
CA ASN A 133 -1.74 28.41 -5.46
C ASN A 133 -2.94 27.90 -4.62
N PRO A 134 -3.81 28.81 -4.10
CA PRO A 134 -4.85 28.43 -3.16
C PRO A 134 -5.92 27.51 -3.77
N GLU A 135 -6.24 27.69 -5.05
CA GLU A 135 -7.25 26.89 -5.75
C GLU A 135 -6.73 25.45 -5.93
N LEU A 136 -5.47 25.31 -6.36
CA LEU A 136 -4.80 24.03 -6.53
C LEU A 136 -4.69 23.27 -5.20
N LEU A 137 -4.30 23.96 -4.13
CA LEU A 137 -4.20 23.37 -2.79
C LEU A 137 -5.57 22.95 -2.26
N SER A 138 -6.59 23.81 -2.39
CA SER A 138 -7.94 23.52 -1.90
C SER A 138 -8.56 22.32 -2.63
N LEU A 139 -8.40 22.24 -3.94
CA LEU A 139 -8.88 21.10 -4.73
C LEU A 139 -8.15 19.81 -4.33
N GLY A 140 -6.82 19.85 -4.25
CA GLY A 140 -6.00 18.70 -3.86
C GLY A 140 -6.34 18.21 -2.46
N GLU A 141 -6.47 19.11 -1.48
CA GLU A 141 -6.87 18.76 -0.11
C GLU A 141 -8.25 18.13 -0.05
N SER A 142 -9.24 18.73 -0.73
CA SER A 142 -10.61 18.24 -0.76
C SER A 142 -10.67 16.81 -1.33
N LEU A 143 -10.06 16.58 -2.49
CA LEU A 143 -10.02 15.27 -3.11
C LEU A 143 -9.25 14.25 -2.26
N TYR A 144 -8.13 14.66 -1.67
CA TYR A 144 -7.33 13.77 -0.83
C TYR A 144 -8.10 13.33 0.41
N ARG A 145 -8.74 14.28 1.13
CA ARG A 145 -9.39 14.04 2.42
C ARG A 145 -10.80 13.49 2.31
N ALA A 146 -11.58 13.96 1.35
CA ALA A 146 -13.01 13.64 1.22
C ALA A 146 -13.34 12.87 -0.05
N GLY A 147 -12.51 12.95 -1.10
CA GLY A 147 -12.85 12.45 -2.41
C GLY A 147 -13.96 13.29 -3.08
N ASP A 148 -14.60 12.69 -4.07
CA ASP A 148 -15.81 13.21 -4.71
C ASP A 148 -16.73 12.04 -5.05
N LEU A 149 -17.61 11.69 -4.12
CA LEU A 149 -18.52 10.56 -4.27
C LEU A 149 -19.51 10.73 -5.44
N SER A 150 -19.83 11.97 -5.82
CA SER A 150 -20.72 12.24 -6.96
C SER A 150 -20.07 11.81 -8.28
N ARG A 151 -18.75 11.82 -8.35
CA ARG A 151 -17.93 11.35 -9.47
C ARG A 151 -17.36 9.94 -9.25
N GLY A 152 -17.66 9.30 -8.10
CA GLY A 152 -17.10 7.99 -7.77
C GLY A 152 -15.60 8.03 -7.42
N ILE A 153 -15.09 9.16 -6.92
CA ILE A 153 -13.70 9.32 -6.47
C ILE A 153 -13.64 9.12 -4.95
N PRO A 154 -13.02 8.04 -4.45
CA PRO A 154 -12.87 7.82 -3.01
C PRO A 154 -11.84 8.76 -2.39
N ALA A 155 -11.94 8.97 -1.07
CA ALA A 155 -10.91 9.69 -0.32
C ALA A 155 -9.60 8.89 -0.26
N CYS A 156 -8.48 9.51 -0.62
CA CYS A 156 -7.16 8.86 -0.59
C CYS A 156 -6.73 8.49 0.83
N THR A 157 -7.19 9.27 1.82
CA THR A 157 -6.94 9.05 3.26
C THR A 157 -7.38 7.67 3.74
N ALA A 158 -8.38 7.06 3.11
CA ALA A 158 -8.90 5.75 3.51
C ALA A 158 -7.84 4.64 3.47
N CYS A 159 -6.91 4.70 2.51
CA CYS A 159 -5.86 3.72 2.32
C CYS A 159 -4.46 4.28 2.64
N HIS A 160 -4.23 5.57 2.37
CA HIS A 160 -2.91 6.18 2.50
C HIS A 160 -2.71 6.99 3.79
N SER A 161 -3.66 6.95 4.72
CA SER A 161 -3.68 7.71 5.98
C SER A 161 -3.89 9.22 5.81
N ILE A 162 -4.17 9.92 6.92
CA ILE A 162 -4.44 11.37 6.91
C ILE A 162 -3.22 12.18 6.46
N TYR A 163 -2.02 11.69 6.78
CA TYR A 163 -0.74 12.36 6.48
C TYR A 163 0.02 11.69 5.32
N GLY A 164 -0.60 10.79 4.58
CA GLY A 164 0.02 10.15 3.43
C GLY A 164 1.14 9.16 3.75
N GLU A 165 1.19 8.65 4.99
CA GLU A 165 2.23 7.72 5.44
C GLU A 165 2.03 6.31 4.93
N GLY A 166 0.86 6.04 4.35
CA GLY A 166 0.46 4.71 3.90
C GLY A 166 0.01 3.80 5.04
N ASN A 167 0.03 2.50 4.76
CA ASN A 167 -0.27 1.45 5.73
C ASN A 167 0.74 0.31 5.56
N ILE A 168 1.65 0.17 6.52
CA ILE A 168 2.76 -0.81 6.48
C ILE A 168 2.20 -2.23 6.42
N GLN A 169 1.20 -2.55 7.23
CA GLN A 169 0.63 -3.90 7.31
C GLN A 169 -0.05 -4.32 6.00
N ALA A 170 -0.82 -3.41 5.42
CA ALA A 170 -1.48 -3.63 4.14
C ALA A 170 -0.50 -3.56 2.94
N GLY A 171 0.67 -2.95 3.11
CA GLY A 171 1.61 -2.70 2.02
C GLY A 171 1.20 -1.51 1.14
N PHE A 172 0.34 -0.63 1.65
CA PHE A 172 -0.02 0.60 0.94
C PHE A 172 1.10 1.63 1.08
N PRO A 173 1.54 2.24 -0.03
CA PRO A 173 2.71 3.11 -0.02
C PRO A 173 2.50 4.42 0.73
N LYS A 174 3.59 4.95 1.28
CA LYS A 174 3.73 6.35 1.63
C LYS A 174 3.69 7.18 0.34
N ILE A 175 2.88 8.22 0.34
CA ILE A 175 2.72 9.15 -0.79
C ILE A 175 2.99 10.61 -0.41
N SER A 176 3.09 10.90 0.89
CA SER A 176 3.48 12.23 1.37
C SER A 176 4.94 12.56 1.04
N GLY A 177 5.20 13.78 0.60
CA GLY A 177 6.52 14.24 0.21
C GLY A 177 7.07 13.61 -1.08
N GLN A 178 6.28 12.79 -1.78
CA GLN A 178 6.70 12.17 -3.03
C GLN A 178 6.82 13.20 -4.16
N GLN A 179 7.68 12.93 -5.12
CA GLN A 179 7.93 13.81 -6.26
C GLN A 179 6.67 14.06 -7.09
N LYS A 180 6.37 15.34 -7.37
CA LYS A 180 5.13 15.76 -8.01
C LYS A 180 4.95 15.14 -9.40
N GLY A 181 5.96 15.21 -10.26
CA GLY A 181 5.88 14.65 -11.62
C GLY A 181 5.68 13.12 -11.60
N TYR A 182 6.35 12.42 -10.67
CA TYR A 182 6.14 10.99 -10.48
C TYR A 182 4.70 10.67 -10.01
N LEU A 183 4.12 11.48 -9.10
CA LEU A 183 2.73 11.31 -8.67
C LEU A 183 1.76 11.50 -9.82
N VAL A 184 1.97 12.55 -10.65
CA VAL A 184 1.16 12.83 -11.84
C VAL A 184 1.20 11.66 -12.82
N SER A 185 2.39 11.22 -13.20
CA SER A 185 2.53 10.10 -14.14
C SER A 185 1.91 8.82 -13.59
N THR A 186 2.16 8.50 -12.32
CA THR A 186 1.62 7.30 -11.66
C THR A 186 0.10 7.29 -11.61
N LEU A 187 -0.56 8.41 -11.27
CA LEU A 187 -2.02 8.50 -11.27
C LEU A 187 -2.61 8.36 -12.68
N LYS A 188 -1.94 8.94 -13.70
CA LYS A 188 -2.33 8.77 -15.10
C LYS A 188 -2.16 7.32 -15.57
N GLU A 189 -1.07 6.63 -15.17
CA GLU A 189 -0.84 5.22 -15.46
C GLU A 189 -1.93 4.32 -14.84
N TYR A 190 -2.34 4.58 -13.60
CA TYR A 190 -3.45 3.86 -12.98
C TYR A 190 -4.79 4.16 -13.66
N ARG A 191 -5.08 5.44 -13.95
CA ARG A 191 -6.31 5.84 -14.65
C ARG A 191 -6.45 5.16 -16.01
N SER A 192 -5.34 5.05 -16.74
CA SER A 192 -5.31 4.39 -18.06
C SER A 192 -5.12 2.88 -18.00
N GLN A 193 -5.04 2.30 -16.79
CA GLN A 193 -4.85 0.87 -16.53
C GLN A 193 -3.52 0.29 -17.05
N ILE A 194 -2.56 1.15 -17.44
CA ILE A 194 -1.21 0.73 -17.86
C ILE A 194 -0.46 0.14 -16.65
N ARG A 195 -0.64 0.71 -15.45
CA ARG A 195 -0.05 0.19 -14.23
C ARG A 195 -1.01 -0.81 -13.58
N ASP A 196 -0.73 -2.10 -13.75
CA ASP A 196 -1.57 -3.22 -13.31
C ASP A 196 -0.84 -4.25 -12.43
N ALA A 197 0.40 -3.98 -12.06
CA ALA A 197 1.22 -4.88 -11.26
C ALA A 197 0.67 -5.12 -9.85
N GLY A 198 0.51 -6.40 -9.52
CA GLY A 198 0.09 -6.87 -8.21
C GLY A 198 -1.42 -6.75 -7.94
N SER A 199 -1.88 -7.48 -6.92
CA SER A 199 -3.31 -7.64 -6.61
C SER A 199 -4.03 -6.35 -6.20
N TYR A 200 -3.30 -5.31 -5.78
CA TYR A 200 -3.89 -4.03 -5.37
C TYR A 200 -3.92 -2.98 -6.48
N SER A 201 -3.37 -3.27 -7.67
CA SER A 201 -3.41 -2.33 -8.80
C SER A 201 -4.84 -1.93 -9.17
N ILE A 202 -5.75 -2.89 -9.17
CA ILE A 202 -7.18 -2.67 -9.47
C ILE A 202 -7.82 -1.63 -8.53
N VAL A 203 -7.41 -1.58 -7.26
CA VAL A 203 -7.92 -0.59 -6.30
C VAL A 203 -7.52 0.81 -6.72
N MET A 204 -6.25 1.00 -7.09
CA MET A 204 -5.75 2.30 -7.56
C MET A 204 -6.30 2.68 -8.94
N GLN A 205 -6.49 1.70 -9.84
CA GLN A 205 -7.13 1.92 -11.14
C GLN A 205 -8.55 2.44 -10.96
N GLN A 206 -9.34 1.80 -10.08
CA GLN A 206 -10.72 2.24 -9.78
C GLN A 206 -10.74 3.60 -9.08
N ALA A 207 -9.86 3.84 -8.11
CA ALA A 207 -9.78 5.11 -7.40
C ALA A 207 -9.39 6.28 -8.33
N SER A 208 -8.62 6.01 -9.38
CA SER A 208 -8.13 7.03 -10.32
C SER A 208 -9.01 7.18 -11.57
N ALA A 209 -9.92 6.24 -11.84
CA ALA A 209 -10.65 6.13 -13.11
C ALA A 209 -11.37 7.43 -13.53
N ASN A 210 -11.94 8.14 -12.57
CA ASN A 210 -12.72 9.35 -12.82
C ASN A 210 -11.97 10.66 -12.54
N LEU A 211 -10.66 10.59 -12.24
CA LEU A 211 -9.83 11.77 -12.06
C LEU A 211 -9.60 12.49 -13.40
N LYS A 212 -9.82 13.79 -13.43
CA LYS A 212 -9.40 14.67 -14.54
C LYS A 212 -7.92 15.03 -14.39
N ASP A 213 -7.31 15.60 -15.43
CA ASP A 213 -5.91 16.03 -15.35
C ASP A 213 -5.70 17.10 -14.28
N ASP A 214 -6.63 18.04 -14.14
CA ASP A 214 -6.57 19.08 -13.09
C ASP A 214 -6.67 18.46 -11.68
N ASP A 215 -7.50 17.42 -11.49
CA ASP A 215 -7.59 16.68 -10.22
C ASP A 215 -6.25 16.00 -9.88
N ILE A 216 -5.61 15.40 -10.88
CA ILE A 216 -4.32 14.72 -10.74
C ILE A 216 -3.21 15.73 -10.38
N GLU A 217 -3.16 16.87 -11.06
CA GLU A 217 -2.19 17.94 -10.74
C GLU A 217 -2.40 18.49 -9.33
N ALA A 218 -3.65 18.71 -8.92
CA ALA A 218 -3.98 19.19 -7.59
C ALA A 218 -3.63 18.18 -6.49
N LEU A 219 -3.99 16.91 -6.70
CA LEU A 219 -3.63 15.81 -5.79
C LEU A 219 -2.11 15.65 -5.67
N ALA A 220 -1.39 15.65 -6.79
CA ALA A 220 0.06 15.52 -6.80
C ALA A 220 0.74 16.67 -6.07
N ASN A 221 0.27 17.91 -6.28
CA ASN A 221 0.76 19.09 -5.57
C ASN A 221 0.52 18.98 -4.07
N TYR A 222 -0.70 18.63 -3.68
CA TYR A 222 -1.05 18.46 -2.27
C TYR A 222 -0.23 17.36 -1.58
N MET A 223 -0.13 16.17 -2.19
CA MET A 223 0.63 15.06 -1.64
C MET A 223 2.14 15.35 -1.56
N HIS A 224 2.70 16.08 -2.52
CA HIS A 224 4.09 16.52 -2.50
C HIS A 224 4.41 17.38 -1.26
N GLY A 225 3.51 18.28 -0.88
CA GLY A 225 3.66 19.12 0.30
C GLY A 225 3.10 18.54 1.60
N LEU A 226 2.53 17.33 1.57
CA LEU A 226 1.90 16.73 2.74
C LEU A 226 2.94 16.12 3.68
N TYR A 227 2.85 16.46 4.97
CA TYR A 227 3.70 15.88 6.02
C TYR A 227 3.02 15.94 7.38
N ARG A 228 3.49 15.13 8.32
CA ARG A 228 3.12 15.23 9.73
C ARG A 228 4.04 16.26 10.40
N LYS A 229 3.45 17.24 11.08
CA LYS A 229 4.18 18.18 11.95
C LYS A 229 4.55 17.52 13.28
#